data_778ae4775b1c1117f20c01f17469c11f
#
_entry.id   778ae4775b1c1117f20c01f17469c11f
#
_cell.length_a   1.000
_cell.length_b   1.000
_cell.length_c   1.000
_cell.angle_alpha   90.00
_cell.angle_beta   90.00
_cell.angle_gamma   90.00
#
_symmetry.space_group_name_H-M   'P 1'
#
loop_
_entity.id
_entity.type
_entity.pdbx_description
1 polymer ?
#
loop_
_entity_poly.entity_id
_entity_poly.type
_entity_poly.pdbx_seq_one_letter_code
_entity_poly.pdbx_strand_id
1 'polypeptide(L)'
;MYQFVIPVHHVTWSTRSVLEGIYEKYNPKHIYVITSENEIKILKDKLNYWKIKNLTLLDEDNFFLNKYGLTKNDIVSQITQNKLNYTPGWLYQQIIKLGANDAIDQLDEVFVVWDSDLLPVNSWPILDEKKEKFALLQDKSYGNQDILNSWKNLIINVLGINPVEDERGTFTSHHMIFKKKHLKSLKLKFKDHFKSDQNWIKLIIKAANIYGSFGEYWTYASWVNHINKEDLNYYPYEKYGLTTERFFDDGNGLFSKNYKKHISFKEQEDFYPSYSSILNFIRKNYRSLPSSLSFETNIRHTKKRDDNIHLEEKRSIWREKKPNL
;
A
#
# COMPACT_ATOMS: atom_id res chain seq x y z
N MET A 1 14.28 -9.57 11.03
CA MET A 1 13.88 -9.73 9.63
C MET A 1 12.38 -10.02 9.58
N TYR A 2 11.63 -9.35 8.70
CA TYR A 2 10.18 -9.50 8.57
C TYR A 2 9.82 -10.16 7.26
N GLN A 3 8.64 -10.78 7.21
CA GLN A 3 8.01 -11.18 5.97
C GLN A 3 7.19 -10.02 5.42
N PHE A 4 7.19 -9.87 4.10
CA PHE A 4 6.44 -8.83 3.38
C PHE A 4 5.35 -9.44 2.53
N VAL A 5 4.20 -8.78 2.49
CA VAL A 5 3.06 -9.12 1.64
C VAL A 5 2.80 -7.95 0.70
N ILE A 6 2.89 -8.20 -0.59
CA ILE A 6 2.83 -7.17 -1.62
C ILE A 6 1.78 -7.53 -2.67
N PRO A 7 0.56 -6.98 -2.59
CA PRO A 7 -0.41 -7.10 -3.67
C PRO A 7 0.07 -6.30 -4.89
N VAL A 8 0.13 -6.94 -6.05
CA VAL A 8 0.56 -6.34 -7.32
C VAL A 8 -0.56 -6.49 -8.33
N HIS A 9 -1.21 -5.39 -8.71
CA HIS A 9 -2.28 -5.43 -9.71
C HIS A 9 -1.73 -5.65 -11.12
N HIS A 10 -0.69 -4.89 -11.47
CA HIS A 10 0.06 -5.03 -12.71
C HIS A 10 1.55 -4.90 -12.47
N VAL A 11 2.34 -5.67 -13.18
CA VAL A 11 3.79 -5.49 -13.23
C VAL A 11 4.09 -4.23 -14.03
N THR A 12 4.65 -3.25 -13.36
CA THR A 12 4.98 -1.95 -13.93
C THR A 12 6.49 -1.75 -13.98
N TRP A 13 6.95 -0.71 -14.63
CA TRP A 13 8.36 -0.34 -14.68
C TRP A 13 8.98 -0.18 -13.26
N SER A 14 8.20 0.22 -12.25
CA SER A 14 8.68 0.41 -10.87
C SER A 14 8.76 -0.90 -10.07
N THR A 15 8.11 -1.97 -10.50
CA THR A 15 8.00 -3.23 -9.74
C THR A 15 9.36 -3.78 -9.32
N ARG A 16 10.33 -3.81 -10.24
CA ARG A 16 11.69 -4.25 -9.93
C ARG A 16 12.33 -3.41 -8.84
N SER A 17 12.32 -2.11 -9.03
CA SER A 17 12.97 -1.19 -8.08
C SER A 17 12.31 -1.18 -6.72
N VAL A 18 10.99 -1.37 -6.62
CA VAL A 18 10.28 -1.53 -5.34
C VAL A 18 10.75 -2.80 -4.63
N LEU A 19 10.75 -3.95 -5.32
CA LEU A 19 11.18 -5.22 -4.73
C LEU A 19 12.66 -5.17 -4.30
N GLU A 20 13.55 -4.70 -5.16
CA GLU A 20 14.98 -4.53 -4.84
C GLU A 20 15.17 -3.54 -3.69
N GLY A 21 14.37 -2.45 -3.64
CA GLY A 21 14.42 -1.46 -2.57
C GLY A 21 14.01 -2.03 -1.21
N ILE A 22 13.00 -2.89 -1.17
CA ILE A 22 12.61 -3.60 0.06
C ILE A 22 13.75 -4.50 0.53
N TYR A 23 14.42 -5.22 -0.38
CA TYR A 23 15.60 -6.02 -0.04
C TYR A 23 16.73 -5.18 0.53
N GLU A 24 17.07 -4.09 -0.14
CA GLU A 24 18.15 -3.19 0.25
C GLU A 24 17.92 -2.53 1.61
N LYS A 25 16.67 -2.14 1.90
CA LYS A 25 16.36 -1.37 3.10
C LYS A 25 15.97 -2.21 4.31
N TYR A 26 15.38 -3.38 4.09
CA TYR A 26 14.79 -4.15 5.19
C TYR A 26 15.33 -5.57 5.34
N ASN A 27 16.10 -6.06 4.37
CA ASN A 27 16.61 -7.45 4.36
C ASN A 27 15.51 -8.46 4.73
N PRO A 28 14.44 -8.59 3.93
CA PRO A 28 13.24 -9.36 4.29
C PRO A 28 13.58 -10.85 4.49
N LYS A 29 12.92 -11.48 5.45
CA LYS A 29 12.96 -12.93 5.63
C LYS A 29 12.37 -13.63 4.41
N HIS A 30 11.26 -13.11 3.90
CA HIS A 30 10.55 -13.60 2.71
C HIS A 30 9.61 -12.51 2.16
N ILE A 31 9.34 -12.54 0.87
CA ILE A 31 8.35 -11.69 0.20
C ILE A 31 7.29 -12.57 -0.44
N TYR A 32 6.02 -12.30 -0.15
CA TYR A 32 4.86 -12.88 -0.84
C TYR A 32 4.28 -11.82 -1.77
N VAL A 33 4.34 -12.08 -3.07
CA VAL A 33 3.72 -11.23 -4.09
C VAL A 33 2.42 -11.88 -4.52
N ILE A 34 1.30 -11.16 -4.38
CA ILE A 34 -0.03 -11.63 -4.73
C ILE A 34 -0.46 -10.88 -6.00
N THR A 35 -0.69 -11.62 -7.08
CA THR A 35 -1.00 -11.02 -8.38
C THR A 35 -1.74 -12.02 -9.28
N SER A 36 -2.22 -11.57 -10.45
CA SER A 36 -2.91 -12.44 -11.41
C SER A 36 -1.97 -13.47 -12.05
N GLU A 37 -2.54 -14.55 -12.58
CA GLU A 37 -1.78 -15.60 -13.26
C GLU A 37 -0.94 -15.06 -14.42
N ASN A 38 -1.45 -14.06 -15.15
CA ASN A 38 -0.71 -13.45 -16.26
C ASN A 38 0.52 -12.69 -15.76
N GLU A 39 0.38 -11.92 -14.70
CA GLU A 39 1.48 -11.19 -14.07
C GLU A 39 2.50 -12.15 -13.43
N ILE A 40 2.04 -13.29 -12.90
CA ILE A 40 2.92 -14.35 -12.38
C ILE A 40 3.85 -14.86 -13.50
N LYS A 41 3.31 -15.08 -14.70
CA LYS A 41 4.13 -15.53 -15.84
C LYS A 41 5.22 -14.51 -16.17
N ILE A 42 4.86 -13.22 -16.24
CA ILE A 42 5.81 -12.13 -16.48
C ILE A 42 6.87 -12.10 -15.37
N LEU A 43 6.47 -12.14 -14.10
CA LEU A 43 7.39 -12.07 -12.97
C LEU A 43 8.33 -13.27 -12.90
N LYS A 44 7.88 -14.49 -13.16
CA LYS A 44 8.74 -15.69 -13.18
C LYS A 44 9.91 -15.53 -14.12
N ASP A 45 9.69 -14.99 -15.31
CA ASP A 45 10.76 -14.78 -16.28
C ASP A 45 11.73 -13.68 -15.80
N LYS A 46 11.21 -12.58 -15.26
CA LYS A 46 12.01 -11.41 -14.85
C LYS A 46 12.79 -11.64 -13.56
N LEU A 47 12.24 -12.34 -12.58
CA LEU A 47 12.87 -12.57 -11.27
C LEU A 47 14.22 -13.28 -11.37
N ASN A 48 14.42 -14.16 -12.36
CA ASN A 48 15.70 -14.79 -12.61
C ASN A 48 16.80 -13.78 -12.93
N TYR A 49 16.47 -12.69 -13.63
CA TYR A 49 17.40 -11.61 -13.99
C TYR A 49 17.56 -10.58 -12.87
N TRP A 50 16.51 -10.34 -12.07
CA TRP A 50 16.55 -9.36 -10.98
C TRP A 50 17.29 -9.87 -9.74
N LYS A 51 17.67 -11.15 -9.72
CA LYS A 51 18.40 -11.79 -8.61
C LYS A 51 17.71 -11.63 -7.25
N ILE A 52 16.39 -11.56 -7.24
CA ILE A 52 15.58 -11.48 -6.04
C ILE A 52 15.39 -12.89 -5.49
N LYS A 53 15.74 -13.10 -4.23
CA LYS A 53 15.65 -14.38 -3.53
C LYS A 53 14.51 -14.36 -2.52
N ASN A 54 14.13 -15.53 -2.00
CA ASN A 54 13.13 -15.67 -0.94
C ASN A 54 11.80 -14.94 -1.27
N LEU A 55 11.29 -15.17 -2.48
CA LEU A 55 10.05 -14.61 -2.96
C LEU A 55 9.13 -15.73 -3.45
N THR A 56 7.85 -15.67 -3.05
CA THR A 56 6.78 -16.57 -3.54
C THR A 56 5.75 -15.72 -4.28
N LEU A 57 5.36 -16.20 -5.46
CA LEU A 57 4.26 -15.65 -6.26
C LEU A 57 2.98 -16.43 -5.92
N LEU A 58 1.92 -15.71 -5.55
CA LEU A 58 0.62 -16.26 -5.19
C LEU A 58 -0.43 -15.73 -6.16
N ASP A 59 -1.30 -16.62 -6.61
CA ASP A 59 -2.40 -16.27 -7.51
C ASP A 59 -3.51 -15.52 -6.75
N GLU A 60 -3.77 -14.28 -7.16
CA GLU A 60 -4.82 -13.47 -6.53
C GLU A 60 -6.23 -14.00 -6.79
N ASP A 61 -6.47 -14.67 -7.93
CA ASP A 61 -7.79 -15.15 -8.29
C ASP A 61 -8.27 -16.27 -7.36
N ASN A 62 -7.34 -17.10 -6.87
CA ASN A 62 -7.60 -18.20 -5.96
C ASN A 62 -7.11 -17.96 -4.52
N PHE A 63 -6.72 -16.73 -4.18
CA PHE A 63 -6.06 -16.42 -2.92
C PHE A 63 -6.84 -16.87 -1.68
N PHE A 64 -8.16 -16.75 -1.70
CA PHE A 64 -9.05 -17.15 -0.61
C PHE A 64 -9.79 -18.49 -0.83
N LEU A 65 -9.54 -19.17 -1.96
CA LEU A 65 -10.30 -20.36 -2.34
C LEU A 65 -10.17 -21.47 -1.29
N ASN A 66 -8.94 -21.82 -0.90
CA ASN A 66 -8.69 -22.92 0.05
C ASN A 66 -9.28 -22.64 1.44
N LYS A 67 -9.28 -21.39 1.90
CA LYS A 67 -9.71 -21.04 3.25
C LYS A 67 -11.20 -20.79 3.36
N TYR A 68 -11.77 -20.15 2.34
CA TYR A 68 -13.14 -19.64 2.40
C TYR A 68 -14.03 -20.13 1.26
N GLY A 69 -13.50 -20.89 0.32
CA GLY A 69 -14.22 -21.31 -0.89
C GLY A 69 -14.61 -20.12 -1.80
N LEU A 70 -13.83 -19.02 -1.76
CA LEU A 70 -14.11 -17.81 -2.51
C LEU A 70 -12.98 -17.50 -3.49
N THR A 71 -13.35 -17.33 -4.76
CA THR A 71 -12.46 -16.76 -5.78
C THR A 71 -12.51 -15.23 -5.72
N LYS A 72 -11.58 -14.57 -6.41
CA LYS A 72 -11.61 -13.12 -6.62
C LYS A 72 -12.93 -12.68 -7.24
N ASN A 73 -13.40 -13.42 -8.26
CA ASN A 73 -14.66 -13.09 -8.92
C ASN A 73 -15.88 -13.17 -7.97
N ASP A 74 -15.91 -14.17 -7.08
CA ASP A 74 -16.96 -14.29 -6.07
C ASP A 74 -16.97 -13.10 -5.11
N ILE A 75 -15.80 -12.53 -4.81
CA ILE A 75 -15.65 -11.39 -3.92
C ILE A 75 -16.01 -10.10 -4.65
N VAL A 76 -15.39 -9.86 -5.82
CA VAL A 76 -15.51 -8.61 -6.58
C VAL A 76 -16.94 -8.39 -7.06
N SER A 77 -17.66 -9.46 -7.47
CA SER A 77 -19.06 -9.37 -7.92
C SER A 77 -20.05 -8.91 -6.83
N GLN A 78 -19.69 -9.03 -5.56
CA GLN A 78 -20.51 -8.59 -4.43
C GLN A 78 -20.27 -7.11 -4.05
N ILE A 79 -19.26 -6.48 -4.62
CA ILE A 79 -18.87 -5.10 -4.31
C ILE A 79 -19.69 -4.16 -5.19
N THR A 80 -20.56 -3.37 -4.57
CA THR A 80 -21.35 -2.37 -5.27
C THR A 80 -20.48 -1.18 -5.66
N GLN A 81 -20.44 -0.85 -6.94
CA GLN A 81 -19.79 0.37 -7.39
C GLN A 81 -20.59 1.57 -6.88
N ASN A 82 -19.96 2.37 -6.04
CA ASN A 82 -20.61 3.51 -5.40
C ASN A 82 -20.22 4.85 -6.03
N LYS A 83 -20.87 5.93 -5.57
CA LYS A 83 -20.62 7.31 -6.04
C LYS A 83 -19.19 7.82 -5.78
N LEU A 84 -18.42 7.13 -4.95
CA LEU A 84 -17.05 7.51 -4.60
C LEU A 84 -16.00 6.99 -5.58
N ASN A 85 -16.44 6.38 -6.70
CA ASN A 85 -15.57 5.88 -7.78
C ASN A 85 -14.53 4.83 -7.36
N TYR A 86 -14.77 4.11 -6.26
CA TYR A 86 -13.94 2.95 -5.93
C TYR A 86 -14.21 1.81 -6.90
N THR A 87 -13.13 1.29 -7.45
CA THR A 87 -13.25 0.07 -8.24
C THR A 87 -13.36 -1.13 -7.30
N PRO A 88 -14.15 -2.15 -7.66
CA PRO A 88 -14.20 -3.39 -6.90
C PRO A 88 -12.82 -4.03 -6.69
N GLY A 89 -11.92 -3.91 -7.68
CA GLY A 89 -10.55 -4.39 -7.57
C GLY A 89 -9.73 -3.68 -6.49
N TRP A 90 -9.94 -2.39 -6.29
CA TRP A 90 -9.28 -1.66 -5.22
C TRP A 90 -9.71 -2.18 -3.83
N LEU A 91 -11.02 -2.38 -3.61
CA LEU A 91 -11.50 -2.95 -2.35
C LEU A 91 -11.01 -4.38 -2.16
N TYR A 92 -10.93 -5.17 -3.22
CA TYR A 92 -10.37 -6.51 -3.16
C TYR A 92 -8.90 -6.50 -2.69
N GLN A 93 -8.10 -5.55 -3.16
CA GLN A 93 -6.72 -5.37 -2.69
C GLN A 93 -6.66 -5.10 -1.16
N GLN A 94 -7.57 -4.29 -0.62
CA GLN A 94 -7.65 -4.07 0.83
C GLN A 94 -8.00 -5.36 1.59
N ILE A 95 -8.89 -6.17 1.01
CA ILE A 95 -9.26 -7.48 1.57
C ILE A 95 -8.07 -8.44 1.54
N ILE A 96 -7.27 -8.47 0.47
CA ILE A 96 -6.02 -9.25 0.40
C ILE A 96 -5.09 -8.87 1.54
N LYS A 97 -4.86 -7.58 1.76
CA LYS A 97 -3.96 -7.08 2.81
C LYS A 97 -4.37 -7.57 4.20
N LEU A 98 -5.65 -7.42 4.55
CA LEU A 98 -6.18 -7.89 5.84
C LEU A 98 -6.27 -9.42 5.96
N GLY A 99 -6.44 -10.11 4.84
CA GLY A 99 -6.65 -11.54 4.79
C GLY A 99 -5.38 -12.38 4.58
N ALA A 100 -4.24 -11.73 4.39
CA ALA A 100 -2.98 -12.42 4.13
C ALA A 100 -2.65 -13.48 5.20
N ASN A 101 -2.93 -13.18 6.47
CA ASN A 101 -2.73 -14.12 7.57
C ASN A 101 -3.65 -15.35 7.57
N ASP A 102 -4.73 -15.31 6.81
CA ASP A 102 -5.66 -16.42 6.68
C ASP A 102 -5.31 -17.33 5.49
N ALA A 103 -4.71 -16.74 4.45
CA ALA A 103 -4.43 -17.42 3.18
C ALA A 103 -2.97 -17.90 3.05
N ILE A 104 -2.05 -17.35 3.85
CA ILE A 104 -0.62 -17.70 3.82
C ILE A 104 -0.27 -18.38 5.14
N ASP A 105 -0.25 -19.70 5.16
CA ASP A 105 0.01 -20.49 6.38
C ASP A 105 1.37 -20.20 7.01
N GLN A 106 2.42 -19.99 6.18
CA GLN A 106 3.79 -19.74 6.61
C GLN A 106 4.07 -18.30 7.04
N LEU A 107 3.05 -17.43 7.04
CA LEU A 107 3.21 -16.05 7.45
C LEU A 107 3.50 -15.98 8.96
N ASP A 108 4.48 -15.17 9.36
CA ASP A 108 4.84 -14.97 10.77
C ASP A 108 3.72 -14.26 11.54
N GLU A 109 3.76 -14.30 12.88
CA GLU A 109 2.80 -13.58 13.75
C GLU A 109 2.79 -12.07 13.47
N VAL A 110 3.94 -11.53 13.07
CA VAL A 110 4.13 -10.13 12.72
C VAL A 110 4.70 -10.07 11.31
N PHE A 111 4.04 -9.33 10.44
CA PHE A 111 4.43 -9.17 9.04
C PHE A 111 4.14 -7.76 8.54
N VAL A 112 4.73 -7.39 7.41
CA VAL A 112 4.57 -6.08 6.80
C VAL A 112 3.75 -6.22 5.53
N VAL A 113 2.72 -5.40 5.37
CA VAL A 113 2.04 -5.18 4.10
C VAL A 113 2.64 -3.96 3.44
N TRP A 114 2.89 -4.04 2.14
CA TRP A 114 3.54 -2.99 1.36
C TRP A 114 2.87 -2.82 0.00
N ASP A 115 2.53 -1.57 -0.37
CA ASP A 115 1.93 -1.30 -1.66
C ASP A 115 2.98 -1.38 -2.78
N SER A 116 2.65 -2.03 -3.88
CA SER A 116 3.59 -2.36 -4.96
C SER A 116 4.13 -1.15 -5.71
N ASP A 117 3.54 0.01 -5.50
CA ASP A 117 3.92 1.30 -6.09
C ASP A 117 4.72 2.20 -5.13
N LEU A 118 5.00 1.74 -3.91
CA LEU A 118 5.81 2.48 -2.94
C LEU A 118 7.28 2.06 -3.00
N LEU A 119 8.14 2.91 -3.53
CA LEU A 119 9.59 2.71 -3.56
C LEU A 119 10.23 3.26 -2.28
N PRO A 120 10.85 2.42 -1.42
CA PRO A 120 11.57 2.91 -0.26
C PRO A 120 12.90 3.54 -0.68
N VAL A 121 13.14 4.78 -0.32
CA VAL A 121 14.44 5.47 -0.52
C VAL A 121 15.29 5.37 0.73
N ASN A 122 14.67 5.57 1.88
CA ASN A 122 15.26 5.34 3.21
C ASN A 122 14.47 4.28 3.96
N SER A 123 15.08 3.68 4.97
CA SER A 123 14.39 2.75 5.86
C SER A 123 13.42 3.51 6.77
N TRP A 124 12.17 3.06 6.81
CA TRP A 124 11.18 3.55 7.74
C TRP A 124 11.19 2.68 9.00
N PRO A 125 10.94 3.24 10.18
CA PRO A 125 10.81 2.42 11.37
C PRO A 125 9.55 1.52 11.24
N ILE A 126 9.75 0.22 11.37
CA ILE A 126 8.67 -0.78 11.33
C ILE A 126 8.28 -1.19 12.74
N LEU A 127 9.28 -1.38 13.61
CA LEU A 127 9.09 -1.63 15.03
C LEU A 127 9.87 -0.59 15.84
N ASP A 128 9.47 -0.38 17.08
CA ASP A 128 10.27 0.42 18.00
C ASP A 128 11.56 -0.32 18.42
N GLU A 129 12.43 0.37 19.13
CA GLU A 129 13.73 -0.16 19.56
C GLU A 129 13.60 -1.42 20.42
N LYS A 130 12.53 -1.54 21.19
CA LYS A 130 12.26 -2.70 22.05
C LYS A 130 11.66 -3.88 21.32
N LYS A 131 11.26 -3.71 20.07
CA LYS A 131 10.57 -4.70 19.22
C LYS A 131 9.23 -5.21 19.79
N GLU A 132 8.72 -4.60 20.85
CA GLU A 132 7.44 -4.94 21.48
C GLU A 132 6.28 -4.14 20.91
N LYS A 133 6.58 -2.96 20.38
CA LYS A 133 5.64 -2.04 19.76
C LYS A 133 5.96 -1.88 18.27
N PHE A 134 4.98 -1.52 17.49
CA PHE A 134 5.23 -1.22 16.09
C PHE A 134 4.86 0.22 15.75
N ALA A 135 5.63 0.80 14.83
CA ALA A 135 5.41 2.14 14.36
C ALA A 135 4.27 2.19 13.36
N LEU A 136 3.34 3.10 13.57
CA LEU A 136 2.40 3.55 12.56
C LEU A 136 2.89 4.90 12.03
N LEU A 137 3.11 4.96 10.74
CA LEU A 137 3.55 6.18 10.10
C LEU A 137 2.34 6.97 9.65
N GLN A 138 2.32 8.23 10.00
CA GLN A 138 1.28 9.15 9.61
C GLN A 138 1.72 9.84 8.32
N ASP A 139 0.87 9.77 7.31
CA ASP A 139 1.04 10.53 6.08
C ASP A 139 0.15 11.77 6.13
N LYS A 140 0.71 12.93 5.85
CA LYS A 140 -0.05 14.15 5.62
C LYS A 140 -0.85 14.13 4.32
N SER A 141 -0.65 13.11 3.52
CA SER A 141 -1.41 12.98 2.30
C SER A 141 -2.89 12.85 2.65
N TYR A 142 -3.60 13.65 2.09
CA TYR A 142 -5.01 13.72 2.15
C TYR A 142 -5.61 12.81 1.13
N GLY A 143 -6.68 12.21 1.51
CA GLY A 143 -7.60 11.60 0.57
C GLY A 143 -8.67 12.61 0.13
N ASN A 144 -9.47 12.24 -0.83
CA ASN A 144 -10.74 12.91 -1.06
C ASN A 144 -11.53 12.89 0.26
N GLN A 145 -12.03 14.05 0.69
CA GLN A 145 -12.72 14.19 1.97
C GLN A 145 -13.94 13.26 2.10
N ASP A 146 -14.65 13.01 1.01
CA ASP A 146 -15.80 12.10 1.01
C ASP A 146 -15.38 10.66 1.29
N ILE A 147 -14.22 10.29 0.79
CA ILE A 147 -13.60 8.99 1.03
C ILE A 147 -13.19 8.83 2.48
N LEU A 148 -12.50 9.83 3.02
CA LEU A 148 -12.09 9.82 4.43
C LEU A 148 -13.30 9.79 5.36
N ASN A 149 -14.35 10.56 5.05
CA ASN A 149 -15.60 10.53 5.80
C ASN A 149 -16.29 9.16 5.75
N SER A 150 -16.25 8.50 4.61
CA SER A 150 -16.76 7.14 4.44
C SER A 150 -16.02 6.14 5.35
N TRP A 151 -14.69 6.19 5.39
CA TRP A 151 -13.89 5.35 6.27
C TRP A 151 -14.15 5.64 7.76
N LYS A 152 -14.23 6.92 8.14
CA LYS A 152 -14.60 7.33 9.51
C LYS A 152 -15.95 6.78 9.92
N ASN A 153 -16.96 6.94 9.05
CA ASN A 153 -18.31 6.44 9.30
C ASN A 153 -18.33 4.92 9.49
N LEU A 154 -17.56 4.18 8.70
CA LEU A 154 -17.43 2.74 8.88
C LEU A 154 -16.80 2.40 10.24
N ILE A 155 -15.70 3.04 10.60
CA ILE A 155 -15.01 2.81 11.89
C ILE A 155 -15.96 3.09 13.06
N ILE A 156 -16.67 4.23 13.03
CA ILE A 156 -17.60 4.62 14.11
C ILE A 156 -18.77 3.64 14.21
N ASN A 157 -19.42 3.34 13.09
CA ASN A 157 -20.65 2.58 13.13
C ASN A 157 -20.44 1.07 13.23
N VAL A 158 -19.40 0.52 12.63
CA VAL A 158 -19.13 -0.92 12.64
C VAL A 158 -18.27 -1.34 13.83
N LEU A 159 -17.20 -0.60 14.09
CA LEU A 159 -16.33 -0.94 15.21
C LEU A 159 -16.81 -0.35 16.53
N GLY A 160 -17.68 0.68 16.49
CA GLY A 160 -18.19 1.34 17.69
C GLY A 160 -17.13 2.16 18.43
N ILE A 161 -16.12 2.65 17.72
CA ILE A 161 -14.99 3.40 18.26
C ILE A 161 -14.79 4.69 17.48
N ASN A 162 -14.12 5.67 18.10
CA ASN A 162 -13.63 6.80 17.35
C ASN A 162 -12.38 6.41 16.52
N PRO A 163 -12.29 6.86 15.27
CA PRO A 163 -11.07 6.65 14.49
C PRO A 163 -9.89 7.34 15.16
N VAL A 164 -8.73 6.70 15.12
CA VAL A 164 -7.50 7.36 15.56
C VAL A 164 -7.17 8.47 14.58
N GLU A 165 -7.07 9.68 15.08
CA GLU A 165 -6.76 10.88 14.30
C GLU A 165 -5.56 11.59 14.89
N ASP A 166 -4.84 12.28 14.03
CA ASP A 166 -3.78 13.20 14.42
C ASP A 166 -3.81 14.39 13.47
N GLU A 167 -3.66 15.57 14.00
CA GLU A 167 -3.64 16.83 13.25
C GLU A 167 -2.60 16.85 12.12
N ARG A 168 -1.61 15.96 12.19
CA ARG A 168 -0.48 15.88 11.28
C ARG A 168 -0.73 15.00 10.06
N GLY A 169 -1.83 14.22 10.00
CA GLY A 169 -2.09 13.39 8.82
C GLY A 169 -3.03 12.21 9.02
N THR A 170 -3.04 11.34 8.02
CA THR A 170 -3.79 10.09 7.99
C THR A 170 -2.85 8.90 8.13
N PHE A 171 -3.40 7.70 8.31
CA PHE A 171 -2.63 6.47 8.36
C PHE A 171 -2.47 5.80 6.99
N THR A 172 -2.64 6.55 5.90
CA THR A 172 -2.50 6.04 4.53
C THR A 172 -1.03 6.12 4.10
N SER A 173 -0.19 5.32 4.73
CA SER A 173 1.27 5.34 4.53
C SER A 173 1.76 4.36 3.46
N HIS A 174 0.85 3.70 2.71
CA HIS A 174 1.15 2.69 1.68
C HIS A 174 1.95 1.48 2.17
N HIS A 175 2.16 1.37 3.47
CA HIS A 175 2.71 0.19 4.14
C HIS A 175 2.30 0.19 5.61
N MET A 176 2.20 -0.99 6.20
CA MET A 176 1.89 -1.12 7.61
C MET A 176 2.33 -2.47 8.15
N ILE A 177 2.77 -2.50 9.39
CA ILE A 177 3.01 -3.74 10.10
C ILE A 177 1.71 -4.27 10.69
N PHE A 178 1.44 -5.55 10.49
CA PHE A 178 0.27 -6.24 11.03
C PHE A 178 0.68 -7.32 12.02
N LYS A 179 -0.12 -7.48 13.09
CA LYS A 179 -0.07 -8.63 14.01
C LYS A 179 -1.30 -9.51 13.81
N LYS A 180 -1.10 -10.81 13.65
CA LYS A 180 -2.20 -11.78 13.44
C LYS A 180 -3.27 -11.70 14.54
N LYS A 181 -2.85 -11.57 15.82
CA LYS A 181 -3.78 -11.43 16.95
C LYS A 181 -4.74 -10.24 16.79
N HIS A 182 -4.23 -9.10 16.31
CA HIS A 182 -5.04 -7.89 16.12
C HIS A 182 -5.98 -8.01 14.91
N LEU A 183 -5.49 -8.59 13.81
CA LEU A 183 -6.32 -8.89 12.65
C LEU A 183 -7.46 -9.85 13.00
N LYS A 184 -7.17 -10.90 13.79
CA LYS A 184 -8.19 -11.84 14.27
C LYS A 184 -9.28 -11.14 15.07
N SER A 185 -8.89 -10.29 16.03
CA SER A 185 -9.86 -9.55 16.85
C SER A 185 -10.68 -8.54 16.03
N LEU A 186 -10.06 -7.85 15.06
CA LEU A 186 -10.76 -6.96 14.14
C LEU A 186 -11.82 -7.72 13.32
N LYS A 187 -11.45 -8.87 12.76
CA LYS A 187 -12.39 -9.71 11.98
C LYS A 187 -13.55 -10.22 12.82
N LEU A 188 -13.31 -10.58 14.09
CA LEU A 188 -14.37 -10.95 15.03
C LEU A 188 -15.31 -9.77 15.30
N LYS A 189 -14.79 -8.55 15.44
CA LYS A 189 -15.62 -7.36 15.66
C LYS A 189 -16.62 -7.12 14.53
N PHE A 190 -16.27 -7.38 13.27
CA PHE A 190 -17.23 -7.36 12.16
C PHE A 190 -18.34 -8.40 12.33
N LYS A 191 -17.98 -9.62 12.77
CA LYS A 191 -18.98 -10.66 13.04
C LYS A 191 -19.95 -10.26 14.16
N ASP A 192 -19.44 -9.71 15.24
CA ASP A 192 -20.23 -9.26 16.38
C ASP A 192 -21.18 -8.14 16.00
N HIS A 193 -20.71 -7.15 15.22
CA HIS A 193 -21.53 -6.03 14.75
C HIS A 193 -22.72 -6.52 13.92
N PHE A 194 -22.45 -7.39 12.94
CA PHE A 194 -23.49 -7.89 12.05
C PHE A 194 -24.29 -9.07 12.63
N LYS A 195 -23.93 -9.56 13.83
CA LYS A 195 -24.51 -10.76 14.48
C LYS A 195 -24.60 -11.92 13.49
N SER A 196 -23.48 -12.23 12.83
CA SER A 196 -23.46 -13.14 11.68
C SER A 196 -22.26 -14.07 11.72
N ASP A 197 -22.48 -15.35 11.43
CA ASP A 197 -21.45 -16.37 11.29
C ASP A 197 -20.78 -16.38 9.91
N GLN A 198 -21.20 -15.50 9.01
CA GLN A 198 -20.56 -15.36 7.71
C GLN A 198 -19.07 -15.06 7.88
N ASN A 199 -18.28 -15.42 6.86
CA ASN A 199 -16.87 -15.05 6.88
C ASN A 199 -16.70 -13.52 6.86
N TRP A 200 -15.64 -13.06 7.46
CA TRP A 200 -15.34 -11.63 7.62
C TRP A 200 -15.24 -10.88 6.29
N ILE A 201 -14.85 -11.54 5.18
CA ILE A 201 -14.78 -10.94 3.85
C ILE A 201 -16.14 -10.41 3.42
N LYS A 202 -17.18 -11.26 3.51
CA LYS A 202 -18.55 -10.86 3.19
C LYS A 202 -19.06 -9.72 4.07
N LEU A 203 -18.64 -9.72 5.33
CA LEU A 203 -19.05 -8.68 6.29
C LEU A 203 -18.35 -7.34 6.02
N ILE A 204 -17.08 -7.35 5.64
CA ILE A 204 -16.39 -6.13 5.19
C ILE A 204 -17.02 -5.59 3.92
N ILE A 205 -17.32 -6.44 2.93
CA ILE A 205 -18.01 -6.01 1.71
C ILE A 205 -19.37 -5.37 2.05
N LYS A 206 -20.13 -6.01 2.93
CA LYS A 206 -21.41 -5.47 3.41
C LYS A 206 -21.24 -4.09 4.04
N ALA A 207 -20.24 -3.93 4.91
CA ALA A 207 -19.93 -2.64 5.54
C ALA A 207 -19.51 -1.60 4.50
N ALA A 208 -18.62 -1.94 3.59
CA ALA A 208 -18.18 -1.04 2.53
C ALA A 208 -19.32 -0.60 1.60
N ASN A 209 -20.24 -1.50 1.27
CA ASN A 209 -21.43 -1.17 0.47
C ASN A 209 -22.38 -0.22 1.22
N ILE A 210 -22.51 -0.35 2.54
CA ILE A 210 -23.36 0.54 3.37
C ILE A 210 -22.73 1.92 3.51
N TYR A 211 -21.45 1.99 3.84
CA TYR A 211 -20.75 3.24 4.18
C TYR A 211 -19.99 3.87 3.01
N GLY A 212 -19.97 3.22 1.86
CA GLY A 212 -19.42 3.74 0.62
C GLY A 212 -17.98 3.34 0.34
N SER A 213 -17.19 2.97 1.34
CA SER A 213 -15.80 2.57 1.17
C SER A 213 -15.20 1.94 2.44
N PHE A 214 -13.99 1.42 2.31
CA PHE A 214 -13.22 0.82 3.40
C PHE A 214 -11.72 1.12 3.22
N GLY A 215 -11.08 1.67 4.25
CA GLY A 215 -9.65 1.93 4.30
C GLY A 215 -8.98 1.01 5.33
N GLU A 216 -8.22 0.03 4.87
CA GLU A 216 -7.66 -1.03 5.72
C GLU A 216 -6.67 -0.53 6.76
N TYR A 217 -5.76 0.36 6.35
CA TYR A 217 -4.72 0.87 7.25
C TYR A 217 -5.31 1.68 8.40
N TRP A 218 -6.21 2.61 8.09
CA TRP A 218 -6.81 3.44 9.12
C TRP A 218 -7.75 2.66 10.03
N THR A 219 -8.51 1.73 9.47
CA THR A 219 -9.36 0.83 10.24
C THR A 219 -8.55 -0.03 11.19
N TYR A 220 -7.45 -0.63 10.71
CA TYR A 220 -6.55 -1.42 11.54
C TYR A 220 -5.88 -0.57 12.64
N ALA A 221 -5.32 0.59 12.28
CA ALA A 221 -4.70 1.49 13.24
C ALA A 221 -5.68 1.93 14.34
N SER A 222 -6.92 2.29 13.97
CA SER A 222 -7.96 2.68 14.91
C SER A 222 -8.34 1.54 15.85
N TRP A 223 -8.46 0.33 15.31
CA TRP A 223 -8.77 -0.85 16.10
C TRP A 223 -7.68 -1.17 17.10
N VAL A 224 -6.42 -1.20 16.67
CA VAL A 224 -5.29 -1.48 17.58
C VAL A 224 -5.14 -0.39 18.63
N ASN A 225 -5.32 0.88 18.27
CA ASN A 225 -5.33 1.98 19.24
C ASN A 225 -6.42 1.82 20.31
N HIS A 226 -7.56 1.24 19.94
CA HIS A 226 -8.65 0.99 20.88
C HIS A 226 -8.36 -0.20 21.81
N ILE A 227 -7.91 -1.34 21.27
CA ILE A 227 -7.77 -2.57 22.04
C ILE A 227 -6.42 -2.69 22.77
N ASN A 228 -5.37 -2.06 22.26
CA ASN A 228 -4.03 -2.18 22.78
C ASN A 228 -3.12 -1.01 22.33
N LYS A 229 -3.42 0.17 22.85
CA LYS A 229 -2.66 1.39 22.56
C LYS A 229 -1.17 1.26 22.87
N GLU A 230 -0.81 0.42 23.84
CA GLU A 230 0.57 0.19 24.27
C GLU A 230 1.40 -0.53 23.20
N ASP A 231 0.75 -1.21 22.24
CA ASP A 231 1.43 -1.83 21.10
C ASP A 231 1.75 -0.81 19.98
N LEU A 232 1.41 0.47 20.14
CA LEU A 232 1.54 1.49 19.10
C LEU A 232 2.53 2.59 19.48
N ASN A 233 3.40 2.93 18.53
CA ASN A 233 4.12 4.19 18.50
C ASN A 233 3.73 4.95 17.22
N TYR A 234 3.46 6.26 17.39
CA TYR A 234 3.15 7.14 16.28
C TYR A 234 4.41 7.88 15.84
N TYR A 235 4.78 7.71 14.58
CA TYR A 235 5.92 8.40 13.98
C TYR A 235 5.41 9.45 12.99
N PRO A 236 5.34 10.72 13.41
CA PRO A 236 4.97 11.79 12.49
C PRO A 236 6.06 11.99 11.45
N TYR A 237 5.65 12.10 10.23
CA TYR A 237 6.50 12.26 9.05
C TYR A 237 7.59 13.30 9.25
N GLU A 238 7.21 14.52 9.64
CA GLU A 238 8.13 15.64 9.75
C GLU A 238 9.20 15.45 10.82
N LYS A 239 8.82 14.89 11.96
CA LYS A 239 9.75 14.68 13.07
C LYS A 239 10.91 13.76 12.73
N TYR A 240 10.68 12.78 11.87
CA TYR A 240 11.67 11.79 11.48
C TYR A 240 12.23 12.03 10.07
N GLY A 241 11.93 13.19 9.46
CA GLY A 241 12.33 13.48 8.08
C GLY A 241 11.76 12.50 7.06
N LEU A 242 10.66 11.83 7.42
CA LEU A 242 10.00 10.85 6.58
C LEU A 242 9.03 11.58 5.66
N THR A 243 9.29 11.55 4.38
CA THR A 243 8.46 12.16 3.35
C THR A 243 8.19 11.16 2.25
N THR A 244 6.98 11.17 1.72
CA THR A 244 6.62 10.43 0.52
C THR A 244 6.31 11.41 -0.58
N GLU A 245 6.98 11.27 -1.71
CA GLU A 245 6.63 12.01 -2.90
C GLU A 245 5.75 11.16 -3.79
N ARG A 246 4.64 11.73 -4.26
CA ARG A 246 3.65 11.04 -5.10
C ARG A 246 3.72 11.47 -6.54
N PHE A 247 3.67 10.51 -7.44
CA PHE A 247 3.60 10.67 -8.87
C PHE A 247 2.32 10.02 -9.37
N PHE A 248 1.43 10.82 -9.94
CA PHE A 248 0.10 10.36 -10.38
C PHE A 248 0.05 9.94 -11.85
N ASP A 249 1.12 10.08 -12.56
CA ASP A 249 1.24 9.80 -13.98
C ASP A 249 2.20 8.66 -14.29
N ASP A 250 2.20 7.63 -13.47
CA ASP A 250 3.06 6.45 -13.62
C ASP A 250 4.56 6.81 -13.70
N GLY A 251 4.97 7.77 -12.91
CA GLY A 251 6.37 8.22 -12.82
C GLY A 251 6.82 9.17 -13.94
N ASN A 252 5.95 9.56 -14.86
CA ASN A 252 6.29 10.54 -15.88
C ASN A 252 6.82 11.85 -15.26
N GLY A 253 6.25 12.28 -14.14
CA GLY A 253 6.71 13.46 -13.41
C GLY A 253 8.15 13.33 -12.91
N LEU A 254 8.57 12.14 -12.45
CA LEU A 254 9.95 11.87 -12.02
C LEU A 254 10.93 11.97 -13.17
N PHE A 255 10.58 11.41 -14.31
CA PHE A 255 11.46 11.31 -15.47
C PHE A 255 11.23 12.42 -16.50
N SER A 256 10.26 13.35 -16.27
CA SER A 256 9.91 14.38 -17.22
C SER A 256 11.07 15.33 -17.53
N LYS A 257 11.23 15.65 -18.77
CA LYS A 257 12.13 16.57 -19.46
C LYS A 257 13.53 16.05 -19.82
N ASN A 258 14.26 15.36 -18.94
CA ASN A 258 15.65 14.96 -19.28
C ASN A 258 15.78 13.46 -19.62
N TYR A 259 14.90 12.62 -19.05
CA TYR A 259 14.94 11.18 -19.31
C TYR A 259 14.14 10.79 -20.55
N LYS A 260 13.07 11.54 -20.88
CA LYS A 260 12.27 11.33 -22.11
C LYS A 260 13.08 11.44 -23.41
N LYS A 261 14.24 12.10 -23.39
CA LYS A 261 15.13 12.14 -24.57
C LYS A 261 15.80 10.81 -24.87
N HIS A 262 15.83 9.88 -23.93
CA HIS A 262 16.56 8.63 -24.04
C HIS A 262 15.69 7.37 -23.88
N ILE A 263 14.49 7.46 -23.32
CA ILE A 263 13.64 6.30 -23.05
C ILE A 263 12.16 6.72 -23.21
N SER A 264 11.56 6.33 -24.31
CA SER A 264 10.11 6.33 -24.47
C SER A 264 9.55 5.14 -23.67
N PHE A 265 8.94 5.39 -22.51
CA PHE A 265 8.34 4.34 -21.69
C PHE A 265 7.24 3.55 -22.43
N LYS A 266 6.60 4.15 -23.42
CA LYS A 266 5.60 3.50 -24.27
C LYS A 266 6.19 2.54 -25.31
N GLU A 267 7.48 2.71 -25.64
CA GLU A 267 8.15 1.93 -26.69
C GLU A 267 9.01 0.79 -26.11
N GLN A 268 9.19 0.72 -24.79
CA GLN A 268 9.97 -0.33 -24.15
C GLN A 268 9.09 -1.14 -23.20
N GLU A 269 8.35 -2.10 -23.74
CA GLU A 269 7.56 -3.08 -22.97
C GLU A 269 8.38 -3.84 -21.90
N ASP A 270 9.71 -3.78 -21.96
CA ASP A 270 10.64 -4.49 -21.09
C ASP A 270 11.50 -3.60 -20.19
N PHE A 271 11.10 -2.35 -19.97
CA PHE A 271 11.89 -1.44 -19.15
C PHE A 271 11.57 -1.57 -17.65
N TYR A 272 12.47 -2.22 -16.93
CA TYR A 272 12.40 -2.37 -15.48
C TYR A 272 13.72 -1.89 -14.84
N PRO A 273 13.83 -0.61 -14.49
CA PRO A 273 15.06 -0.07 -13.91
C PRO A 273 15.34 -0.70 -12.55
N SER A 274 16.62 -0.95 -12.28
CA SER A 274 17.04 -1.41 -10.96
C SER A 274 16.87 -0.31 -9.91
N TYR A 275 16.77 -0.70 -8.65
CA TYR A 275 16.70 0.22 -7.53
C TYR A 275 17.87 1.21 -7.52
N SER A 276 19.10 0.71 -7.74
CA SER A 276 20.31 1.56 -7.80
C SER A 276 20.25 2.57 -8.93
N SER A 277 19.68 2.21 -10.08
CA SER A 277 19.51 3.15 -11.21
C SER A 277 18.57 4.30 -10.85
N ILE A 278 17.45 3.99 -10.22
CA ILE A 278 16.49 5.02 -9.75
C ILE A 278 17.13 5.92 -8.69
N LEU A 279 17.80 5.35 -7.69
CA LEU A 279 18.46 6.15 -6.65
C LEU A 279 19.54 7.07 -7.23
N ASN A 280 20.36 6.58 -8.16
CA ASN A 280 21.39 7.39 -8.80
C ASN A 280 20.76 8.54 -9.60
N PHE A 281 19.66 8.27 -10.31
CA PHE A 281 18.94 9.31 -11.02
C PHE A 281 18.41 10.39 -10.05
N ILE A 282 17.77 10.00 -8.94
CA ILE A 282 17.23 10.93 -7.95
C ILE A 282 18.37 11.75 -7.32
N ARG A 283 19.43 11.11 -6.86
CA ARG A 283 20.58 11.79 -6.24
C ARG A 283 21.24 12.81 -7.17
N LYS A 284 21.26 12.51 -8.47
CA LYS A 284 21.85 13.41 -9.47
C LYS A 284 20.96 14.62 -9.77
N ASN A 285 19.66 14.46 -9.73
CA ASN A 285 18.72 15.46 -10.23
C ASN A 285 17.95 16.23 -9.15
N TYR A 286 18.00 15.78 -7.89
CA TYR A 286 17.25 16.40 -6.80
C TYR A 286 18.16 16.80 -5.65
N ARG A 287 17.81 17.90 -4.99
CA ARG A 287 18.60 18.52 -3.91
C ARG A 287 18.58 17.69 -2.62
N SER A 288 17.43 17.13 -2.29
CA SER A 288 17.22 16.26 -1.13
C SER A 288 16.45 15.01 -1.54
N LEU A 289 16.60 13.96 -0.76
CA LEU A 289 15.91 12.70 -1.03
C LEU A 289 14.68 12.59 -0.14
N PRO A 290 13.52 12.22 -0.69
CA PRO A 290 12.39 11.81 0.13
C PRO A 290 12.70 10.46 0.79
N SER A 291 11.90 10.07 1.78
CA SER A 291 12.01 8.73 2.38
C SER A 291 11.45 7.64 1.48
N SER A 292 10.48 7.97 0.65
CA SER A 292 9.89 7.06 -0.32
C SER A 292 9.31 7.80 -1.51
N LEU A 293 9.07 7.06 -2.59
CA LEU A 293 8.37 7.52 -3.78
C LEU A 293 7.15 6.63 -4.01
N SER A 294 5.98 7.23 -4.19
CA SER A 294 4.76 6.51 -4.55
C SER A 294 4.40 6.79 -6.01
N PHE A 295 4.13 5.73 -6.78
CA PHE A 295 3.83 5.79 -8.20
C PHE A 295 2.39 5.31 -8.45
N GLU A 296 1.44 6.23 -8.35
CA GLU A 296 0.01 5.94 -8.45
C GLU A 296 -0.38 5.56 -9.89
N THR A 297 -0.33 4.28 -10.20
CA THR A 297 -0.55 3.76 -11.56
C THR A 297 -2.03 3.62 -11.95
N ASN A 298 -2.92 3.53 -10.97
CA ASN A 298 -4.35 3.23 -11.18
C ASN A 298 -5.25 4.44 -11.29
N ILE A 299 -4.69 5.63 -11.31
CA ILE A 299 -5.47 6.85 -11.40
C ILE A 299 -5.91 7.06 -12.85
N ARG A 300 -7.15 6.70 -13.13
CA ARG A 300 -7.80 7.12 -14.38
C ARG A 300 -7.81 8.64 -14.42
N HIS A 301 -7.05 9.21 -15.33
CA HIS A 301 -7.00 10.64 -15.58
C HIS A 301 -8.39 11.16 -15.92
N THR A 302 -9.09 11.71 -14.93
CA THR A 302 -10.23 12.58 -15.19
C THR A 302 -9.72 14.00 -15.24
N LYS A 303 -10.15 14.77 -16.25
CA LYS A 303 -9.76 16.19 -16.45
C LYS A 303 -9.82 17.08 -15.19
N LYS A 304 -10.54 16.70 -14.16
CA LYS A 304 -10.65 17.42 -12.88
C LYS A 304 -9.48 17.19 -11.91
N ARG A 305 -8.55 16.27 -12.18
CA ARG A 305 -7.41 15.98 -11.31
C ARG A 305 -6.17 16.82 -11.60
N ASP A 306 -6.05 17.37 -12.79
CA ASP A 306 -4.88 18.17 -13.19
C ASP A 306 -4.67 19.40 -12.27
N ASP A 307 -5.76 20.01 -11.79
CA ASP A 307 -5.68 21.18 -10.92
C ASP A 307 -5.15 20.85 -9.51
N ASN A 308 -5.43 19.65 -8.99
CA ASN A 308 -4.95 19.23 -7.67
C ASN A 308 -3.49 18.72 -7.71
N ILE A 309 -3.07 18.11 -8.80
CA ILE A 309 -1.69 17.66 -9.00
C ILE A 309 -0.72 18.84 -8.96
N HIS A 310 -1.09 19.97 -9.57
CA HIS A 310 -0.27 21.19 -9.52
C HIS A 310 -0.12 21.79 -8.12
N LEU A 311 -1.09 21.59 -7.24
CA LEU A 311 -1.03 22.08 -5.85
C LEU A 311 -0.09 21.22 -4.99
N GLU A 312 -0.02 19.91 -5.23
CA GLU A 312 0.90 19.01 -4.56
C GLU A 312 2.34 19.20 -5.04
N GLU A 313 2.53 19.35 -6.34
CA GLU A 313 3.83 19.64 -6.93
C GLU A 313 4.50 20.87 -6.35
N LYS A 314 3.74 21.91 -5.99
CA LYS A 314 4.24 23.14 -5.37
C LYS A 314 4.65 22.97 -3.89
N ARG A 315 4.26 21.90 -3.21
CA ARG A 315 4.51 21.69 -1.79
C ARG A 315 5.68 20.78 -1.47
N SER A 316 6.25 20.15 -2.45
CA SER A 316 7.34 19.19 -2.27
C SER A 316 8.70 19.86 -2.25
N ILE A 317 9.36 19.85 -1.11
CA ILE A 317 10.69 20.48 -0.90
C ILE A 317 11.80 19.75 -1.67
N TRP A 318 11.66 18.47 -1.92
CA TRP A 318 12.71 17.69 -2.56
C TRP A 318 12.69 17.75 -4.09
N ARG A 319 11.59 18.26 -4.67
CA ARG A 319 11.48 18.53 -6.12
C ARG A 319 12.30 19.72 -6.59
N GLU A 320 12.79 20.53 -5.65
CA GLU A 320 13.72 21.59 -6.04
C GLU A 320 14.94 20.98 -6.71
N LYS A 321 15.08 21.20 -8.01
CA LYS A 321 16.24 20.77 -8.78
C LYS A 321 17.51 21.38 -8.20
N LYS A 322 18.59 20.60 -8.13
CA LYS A 322 19.92 21.17 -7.93
C LYS A 322 20.14 22.27 -8.95
N PRO A 323 20.59 23.47 -8.56
CA PRO A 323 21.00 24.46 -9.55
C PRO A 323 22.04 23.78 -10.46
N ASN A 324 21.88 23.99 -11.76
CA ASN A 324 22.89 23.54 -12.71
C ASN A 324 24.21 24.17 -12.27
N LEU A 325 25.15 23.33 -11.83
CA LEU A 325 26.55 23.71 -11.65
C LEU A 325 27.20 23.78 -13.03
#